data_62b54b51eac42a83a4044fe6fce0df6f
#
_entry.id   62b54b51eac42a83a4044fe6fce0df6f
#
_cell.length_a   1.000
_cell.length_b   1.000
_cell.length_c   1.000
_cell.angle_alpha   90.00
_cell.angle_beta   90.00
_cell.angle_gamma   90.00
#
_symmetry.space_group_name_H-M   'P 1'
#
loop_
_entity.id
_entity.type
_entity.pdbx_description
1 polymer ?
#
loop_
_entity_poly.entity_id
_entity_poly.type
_entity_poly.pdbx_seq_one_letter_code
_entity_poly.pdbx_strand_id
1 'polypeptide(L)'
;NPNIQVFKNNIIVNTNKQCLVFDKESGKFLRSIGHIGNDPGGYSEATFWIDDITGELYFIGWNGTLMRYDLQGNYLGDVKVAPNLGVRNPACFVFTDSLIVSHQLSLLPIQGNEKKSPFLLLDKQGNVIDSIPSLLPVIPVTTNVVRLNILKSEKARELYGNIGVHGMMTAYFNNDDAIESPRVLSTLWKHNGKVRFKEAYLDTIYTLSENKLSPYLIFNTGKYHYPAEERYQQKENDERVKIDYVMESTTLIIFQFRQRGEVYTGIYNKDTQITQIAKGQNFVNDIDHFMPLNPRNCNTDNEYVDLVQANTILEWMEEHPE
;
A
#
# COMPACT_ATOMS: atom_id res chain seq x y z
N ASN A 1 -4.05 -11.19 -3.81
CA ASN A 1 -3.02 -10.93 -4.83
C ASN A 1 -1.65 -11.10 -4.16
N PRO A 2 -0.71 -11.80 -4.78
CA PRO A 2 0.64 -11.87 -4.27
C PRO A 2 1.27 -10.46 -4.26
N ASN A 3 2.07 -10.18 -3.23
CA ASN A 3 2.92 -9.00 -3.19
C ASN A 3 4.30 -9.42 -3.71
N ILE A 4 4.92 -8.57 -4.53
CA ILE A 4 6.24 -8.79 -5.10
C ILE A 4 7.13 -7.62 -4.73
N GLN A 5 8.34 -7.91 -4.27
CA GLN A 5 9.38 -6.93 -4.06
C GLN A 5 10.69 -7.42 -4.66
N VAL A 6 11.44 -6.52 -5.24
CA VAL A 6 12.80 -6.77 -5.72
C VAL A 6 13.77 -6.08 -4.79
N PHE A 7 14.69 -6.83 -4.24
CA PHE A 7 15.71 -6.31 -3.35
C PHE A 7 17.07 -6.97 -3.64
N LYS A 8 18.05 -6.15 -4.04
CA LYS A 8 19.34 -6.61 -4.54
C LYS A 8 19.13 -7.64 -5.68
N ASN A 9 19.76 -8.78 -5.61
CA ASN A 9 19.62 -9.85 -6.60
C ASN A 9 18.49 -10.85 -6.28
N ASN A 10 17.48 -10.45 -5.51
CA ASN A 10 16.37 -11.32 -5.14
C ASN A 10 15.03 -10.76 -5.59
N ILE A 11 14.17 -11.62 -6.13
CA ILE A 11 12.74 -11.39 -6.28
C ILE A 11 12.06 -12.11 -5.12
N ILE A 12 11.32 -11.37 -4.31
CA ILE A 12 10.64 -11.90 -3.13
C ILE A 12 9.15 -11.78 -3.37
N VAL A 13 8.47 -12.92 -3.31
CA VAL A 13 7.03 -13.01 -3.59
C VAL A 13 6.32 -13.62 -2.39
N ASN A 14 5.32 -12.92 -1.84
CA ASN A 14 4.42 -13.59 -0.93
C ASN A 14 3.23 -14.18 -1.69
N THR A 15 2.91 -15.39 -1.34
CA THR A 15 1.63 -16.02 -1.66
C THR A 15 0.75 -15.99 -0.41
N ASN A 16 -0.51 -16.40 -0.52
CA ASN A 16 -1.37 -16.52 0.67
C ASN A 16 -0.87 -17.54 1.70
N LYS A 17 0.16 -18.34 1.36
CA LYS A 17 0.64 -19.44 2.19
C LYS A 17 2.09 -19.31 2.63
N GLN A 18 2.93 -18.64 1.84
CA GLN A 18 4.37 -18.61 2.08
C GLN A 18 5.05 -17.44 1.37
N CYS A 19 6.23 -17.09 1.85
CA CYS A 19 7.14 -16.15 1.22
C CYS A 19 8.22 -16.93 0.45
N LEU A 20 8.38 -16.62 -0.83
CA LEU A 20 9.28 -17.29 -1.76
C LEU A 20 10.34 -16.32 -2.26
N VAL A 21 11.56 -16.82 -2.40
CA VAL A 21 12.69 -16.04 -2.93
C VAL A 21 13.20 -16.70 -4.20
N PHE A 22 13.37 -15.89 -5.22
CA PHE A 22 13.91 -16.27 -6.53
C PHE A 22 15.14 -15.42 -6.83
N ASP A 23 16.05 -15.98 -7.61
CA ASP A 23 17.16 -15.24 -8.18
C ASP A 23 16.65 -14.29 -9.27
N LYS A 24 17.07 -13.05 -9.22
CA LYS A 24 16.56 -11.98 -10.11
C LYS A 24 16.96 -12.18 -11.56
N GLU A 25 18.18 -12.68 -11.81
CA GLU A 25 18.71 -12.83 -13.17
C GLU A 25 18.17 -14.08 -13.87
N SER A 26 18.15 -15.19 -13.14
CA SER A 26 17.77 -16.49 -13.72
C SER A 26 16.30 -16.85 -13.52
N GLY A 27 15.58 -16.15 -12.65
CA GLY A 27 14.21 -16.48 -12.24
C GLY A 27 14.09 -17.79 -11.44
N LYS A 28 15.21 -18.44 -11.09
CA LYS A 28 15.20 -19.71 -10.39
C LYS A 28 14.75 -19.54 -8.94
N PHE A 29 13.88 -20.47 -8.51
CA PHE A 29 13.52 -20.57 -7.09
C PHE A 29 14.77 -20.90 -6.26
N LEU A 30 14.98 -20.11 -5.21
CA LEU A 30 16.09 -20.29 -4.29
C LEU A 30 15.62 -20.95 -2.98
N ARG A 31 14.60 -20.40 -2.34
CA ARG A 31 14.10 -20.88 -1.04
C ARG A 31 12.75 -20.27 -0.66
N SER A 32 12.13 -20.83 0.36
CA SER A 32 11.07 -20.17 1.13
C SER A 32 11.64 -19.55 2.40
N ILE A 33 10.99 -18.50 2.91
CA ILE A 33 11.34 -17.83 4.16
C ILE A 33 10.23 -18.07 5.17
N GLY A 34 10.58 -18.74 6.27
CA GLY A 34 9.65 -19.08 7.33
C GLY A 34 8.43 -19.88 6.85
N HIS A 35 7.38 -19.88 7.65
CA HIS A 35 6.12 -20.56 7.34
C HIS A 35 4.96 -19.95 8.13
N ILE A 36 3.74 -20.19 7.70
CA ILE A 36 2.54 -19.83 8.47
C ILE A 36 2.33 -20.89 9.54
N GLY A 37 2.31 -20.48 10.80
CA GLY A 37 2.13 -21.37 11.94
C GLY A 37 2.12 -20.61 13.27
N ASN A 38 1.77 -21.28 14.36
CA ASN A 38 1.84 -20.74 15.72
C ASN A 38 2.98 -21.36 16.56
N ASP A 39 3.81 -22.15 15.92
CA ASP A 39 5.04 -22.72 16.47
C ASP A 39 6.19 -21.70 16.45
N PRO A 40 7.29 -21.94 17.15
CA PRO A 40 8.45 -21.05 17.14
C PRO A 40 8.97 -20.81 15.72
N GLY A 41 9.03 -19.53 15.33
CA GLY A 41 9.38 -19.13 13.98
C GLY A 41 8.22 -19.12 12.98
N GLY A 42 6.98 -19.48 13.35
CA GLY A 42 5.81 -19.40 12.49
C GLY A 42 5.16 -18.00 12.51
N TYR A 43 4.95 -17.36 11.36
CA TYR A 43 4.23 -16.09 11.26
C TYR A 43 2.72 -16.31 11.02
N SER A 44 1.92 -15.30 11.32
CA SER A 44 0.45 -15.38 11.15
C SER A 44 0.02 -15.16 9.70
N GLU A 45 0.79 -14.37 8.95
CA GLU A 45 0.55 -14.01 7.56
C GLU A 45 1.87 -13.94 6.79
N ALA A 46 1.86 -14.35 5.52
CA ALA A 46 3.05 -14.26 4.66
C ALA A 46 3.31 -12.83 4.11
N THR A 47 2.53 -11.84 4.53
CA THR A 47 2.81 -10.44 4.21
C THR A 47 4.09 -10.00 4.88
N PHE A 48 4.98 -9.38 4.13
CA PHE A 48 6.30 -9.00 4.64
C PHE A 48 6.68 -7.56 4.26
N TRP A 49 7.61 -7.03 5.00
CA TRP A 49 8.31 -5.77 4.74
C TRP A 49 9.79 -6.00 4.83
N ILE A 50 10.56 -5.23 4.07
CA ILE A 50 12.02 -5.31 4.02
C ILE A 50 12.61 -4.09 4.73
N ASP A 51 13.51 -4.34 5.68
CA ASP A 51 14.47 -3.35 6.13
C ASP A 51 15.61 -3.32 5.10
N ASP A 52 15.57 -2.35 4.20
CA ASP A 52 16.53 -2.20 3.10
C ASP A 52 17.95 -1.84 3.57
N ILE A 53 18.14 -1.50 4.84
CA ILE A 53 19.45 -1.22 5.45
C ILE A 53 20.11 -2.53 5.86
N THR A 54 19.40 -3.36 6.61
CA THR A 54 19.92 -4.64 7.12
C THR A 54 19.72 -5.80 6.15
N GLY A 55 18.71 -5.70 5.26
CA GLY A 55 18.27 -6.79 4.40
C GLY A 55 17.38 -7.81 5.11
N GLU A 56 16.87 -7.46 6.28
CA GLU A 56 15.98 -8.32 7.04
C GLU A 56 14.54 -8.21 6.57
N LEU A 57 13.83 -9.34 6.59
CA LEU A 57 12.40 -9.41 6.34
C LEU A 57 11.63 -9.46 7.65
N TYR A 58 10.57 -8.68 7.71
CA TYR A 58 9.69 -8.61 8.87
C TYR A 58 8.30 -9.12 8.48
N PHE A 59 7.78 -10.05 9.26
CA PHE A 59 6.46 -10.65 9.09
C PHE A 59 5.60 -10.38 10.32
N ILE A 60 4.28 -10.33 10.13
CA ILE A 60 3.36 -10.26 11.26
C ILE A 60 3.31 -11.62 11.93
N GLY A 61 3.77 -11.65 13.17
CA GLY A 61 3.66 -12.82 14.05
C GLY A 61 2.35 -12.83 14.82
N TRP A 62 2.25 -13.77 15.74
CA TRP A 62 1.13 -13.87 16.66
C TRP A 62 1.31 -12.90 17.84
N ASN A 63 0.20 -12.49 18.48
CA ASN A 63 0.22 -11.66 19.70
C ASN A 63 0.97 -10.32 19.58
N GLY A 64 0.95 -9.69 18.42
CA GLY A 64 1.52 -8.36 18.25
C GLY A 64 3.04 -8.36 18.14
N THR A 65 3.61 -9.38 17.55
CA THR A 65 5.04 -9.45 17.24
C THR A 65 5.31 -9.19 15.77
N LEU A 66 6.51 -8.68 15.47
CA LEU A 66 7.11 -8.69 14.14
C LEU A 66 8.24 -9.72 14.17
N MET A 67 8.10 -10.76 13.39
CA MET A 67 9.08 -11.83 13.26
C MET A 67 10.12 -11.44 12.23
N ARG A 68 11.39 -11.66 12.53
CA ARG A 68 12.53 -11.26 11.72
C ARG A 68 13.21 -12.46 11.10
N TYR A 69 13.53 -12.34 9.82
CA TYR A 69 14.29 -13.32 9.06
C TYR A 69 15.35 -12.64 8.22
N ASP A 70 16.48 -13.32 7.99
CA ASP A 70 17.38 -12.92 6.93
C ASP A 70 16.94 -13.44 5.55
N LEU A 71 17.59 -12.98 4.49
CA LEU A 71 17.33 -13.44 3.13
C LEU A 71 17.71 -14.91 2.90
N GLN A 72 18.46 -15.54 3.80
CA GLN A 72 18.82 -16.95 3.78
C GLN A 72 17.71 -17.84 4.39
N GLY A 73 16.72 -17.21 5.07
CA GLY A 73 15.62 -17.90 5.71
C GLY A 73 15.89 -18.24 7.19
N ASN A 74 16.97 -17.74 7.76
CA ASN A 74 17.25 -17.92 9.19
C ASN A 74 16.35 -16.99 10.01
N TYR A 75 15.70 -17.56 11.02
CA TYR A 75 14.94 -16.81 12.01
C TYR A 75 15.86 -16.05 12.94
N LEU A 76 15.66 -14.74 13.05
CA LEU A 76 16.51 -13.82 13.84
C LEU A 76 15.88 -13.38 15.17
N GLY A 77 14.67 -13.86 15.46
CA GLY A 77 13.93 -13.49 16.67
C GLY A 77 12.77 -12.52 16.37
N ASP A 78 12.11 -12.08 17.43
CA ASP A 78 10.91 -11.25 17.38
C ASP A 78 11.17 -9.85 17.92
N VAL A 79 10.46 -8.88 17.35
CA VAL A 79 10.24 -7.57 17.95
C VAL A 79 8.82 -7.52 18.49
N LYS A 80 8.64 -7.31 19.79
CA LYS A 80 7.33 -7.09 20.38
C LYS A 80 6.89 -5.67 20.08
N VAL A 81 5.85 -5.52 19.30
CA VAL A 81 5.21 -4.23 19.07
C VAL A 81 4.04 -4.07 20.03
N ALA A 82 3.79 -2.83 20.47
CA ALA A 82 2.77 -2.56 21.48
C ALA A 82 1.43 -3.24 21.14
N PRO A 83 0.75 -3.87 22.13
CA PRO A 83 -0.49 -4.63 21.92
C PRO A 83 -1.61 -3.84 21.25
N ASN A 84 -1.58 -2.50 21.38
CA ASN A 84 -2.56 -1.59 20.81
C ASN A 84 -2.32 -1.29 19.33
N LEU A 85 -1.22 -1.78 18.75
CA LEU A 85 -0.96 -1.67 17.30
C LEU A 85 -1.95 -2.47 16.44
N GLY A 86 -2.90 -3.18 17.06
CA GLY A 86 -3.97 -3.85 16.34
C GLY A 86 -3.43 -4.69 15.17
N VAL A 87 -2.59 -5.66 15.44
CA VAL A 87 -1.93 -6.54 14.45
C VAL A 87 -2.91 -7.21 13.49
N ARG A 88 -4.20 -7.07 13.72
CA ARG A 88 -5.28 -7.54 12.83
C ARG A 88 -5.67 -6.55 11.74
N ASN A 89 -5.21 -5.30 11.79
CA ASN A 89 -5.44 -4.34 10.70
C ASN A 89 -4.21 -4.30 9.80
N PRO A 90 -4.37 -4.20 8.48
CA PRO A 90 -3.24 -4.10 7.58
C PRO A 90 -2.39 -2.90 7.99
N ALA A 91 -1.26 -3.16 8.60
CA ALA A 91 -0.25 -2.17 8.92
C ALA A 91 0.75 -2.11 7.77
N CYS A 92 1.22 -0.92 7.45
CA CYS A 92 2.38 -0.74 6.60
C CYS A 92 3.58 -0.38 7.48
N PHE A 93 4.73 -0.96 7.19
CA PHE A 93 5.97 -0.69 7.90
C PHE A 93 7.05 -0.18 6.93
N VAL A 94 7.82 0.77 7.41
CA VAL A 94 9.05 1.24 6.75
C VAL A 94 10.14 1.36 7.81
N PHE A 95 11.36 1.02 7.44
CA PHE A 95 12.49 0.98 8.35
C PHE A 95 13.49 2.09 8.03
N THR A 96 13.97 2.76 9.07
CA THR A 96 15.11 3.68 9.01
C THR A 96 16.24 3.13 9.85
N ASP A 97 17.38 3.81 9.92
CA ASP A 97 18.52 3.38 10.75
C ASP A 97 18.11 3.16 12.22
N SER A 98 17.24 4.02 12.74
CA SER A 98 16.89 4.04 14.16
C SER A 98 15.42 3.66 14.45
N LEU A 99 14.53 3.71 13.44
CA LEU A 99 13.10 3.59 13.65
C LEU A 99 12.47 2.46 12.84
N ILE A 100 11.40 1.91 13.40
CA ILE A 100 10.33 1.21 12.70
C ILE A 100 9.17 2.21 12.61
N VAL A 101 8.84 2.64 11.40
CA VAL A 101 7.72 3.53 11.13
C VAL A 101 6.52 2.69 10.75
N SER A 102 5.44 2.78 11.49
CA SER A 102 4.21 2.02 11.27
C SER A 102 3.04 2.95 10.97
N HIS A 103 2.28 2.64 9.94
CA HIS A 103 1.00 3.26 9.68
C HIS A 103 -0.11 2.22 9.72
N GLN A 104 -1.11 2.46 10.56
CA GLN A 104 -2.30 1.62 10.69
C GLN A 104 -3.44 2.20 9.85
N LEU A 105 -4.03 1.35 9.01
CA LEU A 105 -5.24 1.70 8.30
C LEU A 105 -6.44 1.65 9.24
N SER A 106 -7.07 2.79 9.48
CA SER A 106 -8.40 2.83 10.05
C SER A 106 -9.42 2.65 8.93
N LEU A 107 -10.00 1.46 8.83
CA LEU A 107 -11.06 1.16 7.86
C LEU A 107 -12.42 1.70 8.29
N LEU A 108 -12.54 2.20 9.52
CA LEU A 108 -13.81 2.66 10.08
C LEU A 108 -13.79 4.16 10.29
N PRO A 109 -14.96 4.82 10.17
CA PRO A 109 -15.11 6.17 10.66
C PRO A 109 -14.61 6.23 12.11
N ILE A 110 -13.77 7.21 12.40
CA ILE A 110 -13.30 7.42 13.77
C ILE A 110 -14.51 7.87 14.60
N GLN A 111 -14.93 7.01 15.51
CA GLN A 111 -16.00 7.35 16.46
C GLN A 111 -15.45 8.28 17.53
N GLY A 112 -16.15 9.38 17.77
CA GLY A 112 -15.81 10.35 18.82
C GLY A 112 -14.85 11.44 18.37
N ASN A 113 -14.59 12.38 19.30
CA ASN A 113 -13.72 13.54 19.08
C ASN A 113 -12.22 13.24 19.22
N GLU A 114 -11.85 11.98 19.46
CA GLU A 114 -10.45 11.59 19.65
C GLU A 114 -9.79 11.37 18.30
N LYS A 115 -8.75 12.13 18.02
CA LYS A 115 -7.84 11.87 16.91
C LYS A 115 -7.01 10.62 17.26
N LYS A 116 -7.34 9.49 16.66
CA LYS A 116 -6.44 8.33 16.73
C LYS A 116 -5.14 8.68 16.04
N SER A 117 -4.03 8.18 16.59
CA SER A 117 -2.72 8.32 16.00
C SER A 117 -2.39 7.03 15.21
N PRO A 118 -2.75 6.98 13.92
CA PRO A 118 -2.49 5.78 13.11
C PRO A 118 -1.02 5.63 12.76
N PHE A 119 -0.23 6.68 12.97
CA PHE A 119 1.18 6.73 12.62
C PHE A 119 2.01 6.61 13.88
N LEU A 120 2.77 5.52 14.01
CA LEU A 120 3.58 5.24 15.17
C LEU A 120 5.05 5.18 14.79
N LEU A 121 5.87 5.78 15.62
CA LEU A 121 7.33 5.73 15.56
C LEU A 121 7.80 4.81 16.69
N LEU A 122 8.44 3.72 16.30
CA LEU A 122 8.94 2.72 17.23
C LEU A 122 10.47 2.68 17.15
N ASP A 123 11.12 2.37 18.26
CA ASP A 123 12.52 1.98 18.20
C ASP A 123 12.68 0.57 17.58
N LYS A 124 13.93 0.14 17.37
CA LYS A 124 14.21 -1.20 16.82
C LYS A 124 13.85 -2.35 17.77
N GLN A 125 13.54 -2.05 19.01
CA GLN A 125 13.05 -2.99 20.02
C GLN A 125 11.50 -3.08 20.05
N GLY A 126 10.81 -2.19 19.27
CA GLY A 126 9.35 -2.17 19.17
C GLY A 126 8.66 -1.27 20.20
N ASN A 127 9.42 -0.49 21.00
CA ASN A 127 8.83 0.47 21.91
C ASN A 127 8.34 1.69 21.15
N VAL A 128 7.13 2.17 21.47
CA VAL A 128 6.59 3.40 20.91
C VAL A 128 7.35 4.58 21.52
N ILE A 129 8.04 5.34 20.68
CA ILE A 129 8.73 6.57 21.07
C ILE A 129 7.94 7.83 20.75
N ASP A 130 7.10 7.78 19.72
CA ASP A 130 6.26 8.91 19.35
C ASP A 130 5.06 8.44 18.50
N SER A 131 4.07 9.32 18.35
CA SER A 131 2.90 9.07 17.51
C SER A 131 2.43 10.33 16.80
N ILE A 132 2.03 10.19 15.54
CA ILE A 132 1.53 11.31 14.74
C ILE A 132 0.02 11.13 14.54
N PRO A 133 -0.79 12.14 14.88
CA PRO A 133 -2.24 12.12 14.66
C PRO A 133 -2.58 11.96 13.18
N SER A 134 -3.76 11.41 12.89
CA SER A 134 -4.30 11.38 11.52
C SER A 134 -4.37 12.78 10.94
N LEU A 135 -3.95 12.88 9.69
CA LEU A 135 -4.07 14.13 8.91
C LEU A 135 -5.51 14.33 8.37
N LEU A 136 -6.31 13.25 8.37
CA LEU A 136 -7.69 13.33 7.91
C LEU A 136 -8.55 14.12 8.90
N PRO A 137 -9.48 14.94 8.40
CA PRO A 137 -10.45 15.62 9.25
C PRO A 137 -11.33 14.61 9.99
N VAL A 138 -11.65 14.90 11.24
CA VAL A 138 -12.61 14.10 12.02
C VAL A 138 -14.00 14.35 11.45
N ILE A 139 -14.67 13.25 11.05
CA ILE A 139 -16.08 13.29 10.66
C ILE A 139 -16.87 12.79 11.88
N PRO A 140 -17.72 13.62 12.48
CA PRO A 140 -18.56 13.17 13.57
C PRO A 140 -19.50 12.08 13.06
N VAL A 141 -19.38 10.88 13.62
CA VAL A 141 -20.34 9.79 13.38
C VAL A 141 -21.20 9.68 14.63
N THR A 142 -22.47 9.96 14.49
CA THR A 142 -23.43 10.01 15.62
C THR A 142 -23.93 8.62 16.03
N THR A 143 -23.61 7.59 15.26
CA THR A 143 -24.13 6.24 15.44
C THR A 143 -23.03 5.18 15.45
N ASN A 144 -23.22 4.13 16.23
CA ASN A 144 -22.27 3.02 16.29
C ASN A 144 -22.37 2.11 15.07
N VAL A 145 -21.24 1.70 14.52
CA VAL A 145 -21.18 0.65 13.49
C VAL A 145 -21.55 -0.67 14.12
N VAL A 146 -22.64 -1.29 13.65
CA VAL A 146 -23.13 -2.59 14.13
C VAL A 146 -22.64 -3.74 13.26
N ARG A 147 -22.39 -3.48 11.98
CA ARG A 147 -21.90 -4.49 11.04
C ARG A 147 -20.97 -3.86 10.01
N LEU A 148 -19.93 -4.59 9.67
CA LEU A 148 -18.99 -4.24 8.61
C LEU A 148 -18.93 -5.39 7.59
N ASN A 149 -19.20 -5.08 6.33
CA ASN A 149 -19.00 -5.99 5.21
C ASN A 149 -17.80 -5.49 4.39
N ILE A 150 -16.90 -6.41 4.04
CA ILE A 150 -15.78 -6.12 3.14
C ILE A 150 -15.90 -7.04 1.93
N LEU A 151 -16.12 -6.46 0.76
CA LEU A 151 -16.06 -7.16 -0.50
C LEU A 151 -14.61 -7.11 -1.02
N LYS A 152 -14.08 -8.28 -1.37
CA LYS A 152 -12.76 -8.36 -2.00
C LYS A 152 -12.79 -7.67 -3.36
N SER A 153 -11.63 -7.21 -3.82
CA SER A 153 -11.48 -6.39 -5.02
C SER A 153 -12.10 -7.02 -6.28
N GLU A 154 -11.99 -8.34 -6.47
CA GLU A 154 -12.57 -9.03 -7.61
C GLU A 154 -14.10 -8.91 -7.64
N LYS A 155 -14.77 -9.30 -6.54
CA LYS A 155 -16.23 -9.22 -6.43
C LYS A 155 -16.74 -7.78 -6.37
N ALA A 156 -15.96 -6.89 -5.76
CA ALA A 156 -16.30 -5.47 -5.74
C ALA A 156 -16.20 -4.84 -7.12
N ARG A 157 -15.22 -5.25 -7.94
CA ARG A 157 -15.12 -4.81 -9.34
C ARG A 157 -16.29 -5.33 -10.19
N GLU A 158 -16.70 -6.56 -9.99
CA GLU A 158 -17.86 -7.13 -10.68
C GLU A 158 -19.14 -6.32 -10.41
N LEU A 159 -19.36 -5.91 -9.15
CA LEU A 159 -20.58 -5.22 -8.72
C LEU A 159 -20.54 -3.70 -8.90
N TYR A 160 -19.37 -3.09 -8.76
CA TYR A 160 -19.20 -1.64 -8.70
C TYR A 160 -18.21 -1.09 -9.75
N GLY A 161 -17.79 -1.93 -10.70
CA GLY A 161 -16.85 -1.51 -11.75
C GLY A 161 -15.52 -1.00 -11.19
N ASN A 162 -14.99 0.04 -11.80
CA ASN A 162 -13.68 0.60 -11.43
C ASN A 162 -13.63 1.20 -10.00
N ILE A 163 -14.77 1.58 -9.44
CA ILE A 163 -14.84 2.05 -8.05
C ILE A 163 -14.45 0.92 -7.09
N GLY A 164 -14.77 -0.33 -7.43
CA GLY A 164 -14.47 -1.51 -6.61
C GLY A 164 -13.06 -2.07 -6.75
N VAL A 165 -12.15 -1.42 -7.50
CA VAL A 165 -10.82 -1.98 -7.84
C VAL A 165 -9.98 -2.41 -6.63
N HIS A 166 -10.09 -1.72 -5.51
CA HIS A 166 -9.41 -2.06 -4.24
C HIS A 166 -10.31 -2.77 -3.22
N GLY A 167 -11.52 -3.15 -3.64
CA GLY A 167 -12.56 -3.68 -2.78
C GLY A 167 -13.49 -2.60 -2.25
N MET A 168 -14.60 -3.01 -1.68
CA MET A 168 -15.60 -2.14 -1.08
C MET A 168 -15.76 -2.46 0.39
N MET A 169 -16.03 -1.44 1.17
CA MET A 169 -16.40 -1.55 2.58
C MET A 169 -17.79 -0.97 2.76
N THR A 170 -18.68 -1.73 3.39
CA THR A 170 -20.01 -1.25 3.79
C THR A 170 -20.10 -1.26 5.31
N ALA A 171 -20.28 -0.10 5.92
CA ALA A 171 -20.52 0.06 7.34
C ALA A 171 -22.01 0.28 7.58
N TYR A 172 -22.64 -0.55 8.41
CA TYR A 172 -24.02 -0.43 8.83
C TYR A 172 -24.11 0.15 10.23
N PHE A 173 -25.03 1.07 10.43
CA PHE A 173 -25.26 1.77 11.68
C PHE A 173 -26.57 1.35 12.33
N ASN A 174 -26.80 1.74 13.59
CA ASN A 174 -28.00 1.33 14.36
C ASN A 174 -29.32 1.86 13.79
N ASN A 175 -29.29 2.85 12.94
CA ASN A 175 -30.46 3.46 12.29
C ASN A 175 -30.74 2.89 10.88
N ASP A 176 -30.17 1.71 10.55
CA ASP A 176 -30.21 1.07 9.23
C ASP A 176 -29.55 1.85 8.08
N ASP A 177 -28.91 2.97 8.38
CA ASP A 177 -28.08 3.65 7.40
C ASP A 177 -26.84 2.80 7.09
N ALA A 178 -26.45 2.77 5.82
CA ALA A 178 -25.23 2.12 5.37
C ALA A 178 -24.34 3.12 4.62
N ILE A 179 -23.07 3.11 4.95
CA ILE A 179 -22.05 3.85 4.20
C ILE A 179 -21.22 2.87 3.41
N GLU A 180 -21.24 2.99 2.09
CA GLU A 180 -20.37 2.25 1.19
C GLU A 180 -19.17 3.12 0.80
N SER A 181 -17.99 2.55 0.91
CA SER A 181 -16.75 3.24 0.56
C SER A 181 -15.77 2.29 -0.12
N PRO A 182 -15.22 2.66 -1.28
CA PRO A 182 -14.09 1.94 -1.83
C PRO A 182 -12.92 1.98 -0.86
N ARG A 183 -12.17 0.89 -0.84
CA ARG A 183 -10.93 0.84 -0.06
C ARG A 183 -9.86 1.66 -0.77
N VAL A 184 -9.63 2.86 -0.30
CA VAL A 184 -8.49 3.69 -0.69
C VAL A 184 -7.42 3.48 0.37
N LEU A 185 -6.22 3.10 -0.07
CA LEU A 185 -5.12 2.78 0.83
C LEU A 185 -4.18 3.98 0.92
N SER A 186 -3.81 4.33 2.14
CA SER A 186 -2.67 5.21 2.38
C SER A 186 -1.39 4.48 1.98
N THR A 187 -0.46 5.19 1.39
CA THR A 187 0.82 4.65 0.94
C THR A 187 1.95 5.15 1.81
N LEU A 188 2.79 4.23 2.25
CA LEU A 188 4.00 4.50 3.03
C LEU A 188 5.18 3.83 2.33
N TRP A 189 6.20 4.59 1.96
CA TRP A 189 7.38 4.07 1.28
C TRP A 189 8.63 4.82 1.69
N LYS A 190 9.79 4.30 1.31
CA LYS A 190 11.07 4.97 1.48
C LYS A 190 11.67 5.27 0.12
N HIS A 191 12.18 6.49 -0.02
CA HIS A 191 12.89 6.92 -1.21
C HIS A 191 14.09 7.79 -0.81
N ASN A 192 15.27 7.44 -1.28
CA ASN A 192 16.54 8.12 -0.96
C ASN A 192 16.72 8.33 0.56
N GLY A 193 16.50 7.28 1.35
CA GLY A 193 16.61 7.30 2.81
C GLY A 193 15.52 8.07 3.56
N LYS A 194 14.59 8.74 2.84
CA LYS A 194 13.51 9.50 3.46
C LYS A 194 12.20 8.72 3.41
N VAL A 195 11.50 8.71 4.53
CA VAL A 195 10.17 8.12 4.62
C VAL A 195 9.16 9.08 4.00
N ARG A 196 8.37 8.56 3.04
CA ARG A 196 7.29 9.25 2.36
C ARG A 196 5.95 8.68 2.80
N PHE A 197 4.96 9.54 2.86
CA PHE A 197 3.61 9.15 3.21
C PHE A 197 2.58 9.92 2.39
N LYS A 198 1.64 9.21 1.83
CA LYS A 198 0.44 9.78 1.20
C LYS A 198 -0.78 9.22 1.90
N GLU A 199 -1.49 10.07 2.65
CA GLU A 199 -2.75 9.70 3.28
C GLU A 199 -3.84 9.54 2.22
N ALA A 200 -4.67 8.52 2.38
CA ALA A 200 -5.85 8.35 1.54
C ALA A 200 -6.71 9.63 1.58
N TYR A 201 -7.30 10.00 0.45
CA TYR A 201 -8.15 11.19 0.29
C TYR A 201 -7.47 12.57 0.42
N LEU A 202 -6.16 12.63 0.71
CA LEU A 202 -5.43 13.89 0.68
C LEU A 202 -4.64 14.03 -0.62
N ASP A 203 -4.50 15.25 -1.10
CA ASP A 203 -3.76 15.57 -2.32
C ASP A 203 -2.26 15.85 -2.06
N THR A 204 -1.75 15.48 -0.90
CA THR A 204 -0.40 15.80 -0.48
C THR A 204 0.41 14.55 -0.16
N ILE A 205 1.63 14.50 -0.69
CA ILE A 205 2.68 13.60 -0.23
C ILE A 205 3.46 14.30 0.88
N TYR A 206 3.69 13.60 1.97
CA TYR A 206 4.45 14.09 3.11
C TYR A 206 5.80 13.39 3.22
N THR A 207 6.76 14.07 3.85
CA THR A 207 8.02 13.50 4.30
C THR A 207 8.04 13.47 5.81
N LEU A 208 8.45 12.34 6.39
CA LEU A 208 8.76 12.26 7.81
C LEU A 208 10.15 12.87 8.05
N SER A 209 10.23 13.88 8.92
CA SER A 209 11.46 14.52 9.37
C SER A 209 11.26 14.95 10.82
N GLU A 210 12.23 14.67 11.68
CA GLU A 210 12.18 15.05 13.10
C GLU A 210 10.85 14.68 13.78
N ASN A 211 10.40 13.44 13.54
CA ASN A 211 9.12 12.90 14.05
C ASN A 211 7.88 13.69 13.63
N LYS A 212 7.94 14.44 12.54
CA LYS A 212 6.81 15.21 11.99
C LYS A 212 6.63 14.96 10.51
N LEU A 213 5.39 14.99 10.06
CA LEU A 213 5.04 14.95 8.66
C LEU A 213 5.03 16.38 8.10
N SER A 214 5.91 16.65 7.14
CA SER A 214 5.99 17.92 6.43
C SER A 214 5.60 17.73 4.95
N PRO A 215 4.83 18.65 4.34
CA PRO A 215 4.48 18.55 2.93
C PRO A 215 5.73 18.46 2.04
N TYR A 216 5.70 17.53 1.09
CA TYR A 216 6.75 17.34 0.10
C TYR A 216 6.28 17.71 -1.31
N LEU A 217 5.14 17.19 -1.71
CA LEU A 217 4.53 17.45 -3.01
C LEU A 217 3.01 17.53 -2.87
N ILE A 218 2.39 18.45 -3.61
CA ILE A 218 0.95 18.64 -3.61
C ILE A 218 0.43 18.44 -5.03
N PHE A 219 -0.55 17.55 -5.19
CA PHE A 219 -1.31 17.41 -6.43
C PHE A 219 -2.34 18.54 -6.51
N ASN A 220 -2.08 19.53 -7.35
CA ASN A 220 -3.02 20.64 -7.53
C ASN A 220 -4.14 20.21 -8.48
N THR A 221 -5.24 19.75 -7.92
CA THR A 221 -6.43 19.31 -8.66
C THR A 221 -7.41 20.44 -8.96
N GLY A 222 -7.12 21.66 -8.49
CA GLY A 222 -7.90 22.86 -8.73
C GLY A 222 -9.39 22.71 -8.34
N LYS A 223 -10.29 23.04 -9.25
CA LYS A 223 -11.75 22.92 -9.02
C LYS A 223 -12.24 21.48 -8.87
N TYR A 224 -11.41 20.51 -9.18
CA TYR A 224 -11.72 19.09 -9.05
C TYR A 224 -11.19 18.49 -7.73
N HIS A 225 -10.78 19.32 -6.79
CA HIS A 225 -10.35 18.86 -5.47
C HIS A 225 -11.44 18.02 -4.80
N TYR A 226 -11.00 16.88 -4.21
CA TYR A 226 -11.87 16.01 -3.44
C TYR A 226 -11.76 16.33 -1.94
N PRO A 227 -12.80 16.88 -1.30
CA PRO A 227 -12.77 17.18 0.13
C PRO A 227 -12.71 15.89 0.96
N ALA A 228 -11.69 15.77 1.81
CA ALA A 228 -11.52 14.57 2.65
C ALA A 228 -12.68 14.38 3.66
N GLU A 229 -13.42 15.43 3.95
CA GLU A 229 -14.63 15.42 4.78
C GLU A 229 -15.76 14.61 4.13
N GLU A 230 -15.78 14.54 2.80
CA GLU A 230 -16.81 13.85 2.04
C GLU A 230 -16.41 12.40 1.67
N ARG A 231 -15.34 11.84 2.25
CA ARG A 231 -14.78 10.53 1.89
C ARG A 231 -15.74 9.34 2.02
N TYR A 232 -16.82 9.51 2.78
CA TYR A 232 -17.88 8.51 2.92
C TYR A 232 -19.13 8.82 2.05
N GLN A 233 -19.10 9.89 1.26
CA GLN A 233 -20.20 10.32 0.39
C GLN A 233 -19.81 10.14 -1.07
N GLN A 234 -19.46 8.92 -1.47
CA GLN A 234 -18.97 8.67 -2.82
C GLN A 234 -20.13 8.62 -3.81
N LYS A 235 -19.94 9.30 -4.95
CA LYS A 235 -20.85 9.29 -6.08
C LYS A 235 -20.18 8.54 -7.23
N GLU A 236 -20.95 7.74 -7.96
CA GLU A 236 -20.44 6.89 -9.04
C GLU A 236 -19.72 7.70 -10.13
N ASN A 237 -20.27 8.83 -10.53
CA ASN A 237 -19.70 9.71 -11.57
C ASN A 237 -19.12 11.01 -10.98
N ASP A 238 -18.40 10.88 -9.87
CA ASP A 238 -17.78 12.04 -9.22
C ASP A 238 -16.78 12.73 -10.15
N GLU A 239 -17.00 14.00 -10.42
CA GLU A 239 -16.08 14.82 -11.23
C GLU A 239 -14.77 15.14 -10.51
N ARG A 240 -14.73 14.94 -9.19
CA ARG A 240 -13.56 15.23 -8.37
C ARG A 240 -12.48 14.17 -8.55
N VAL A 241 -11.25 14.60 -8.45
CA VAL A 241 -10.06 13.77 -8.61
C VAL A 241 -9.69 13.11 -7.28
N LYS A 242 -9.53 11.80 -7.29
CA LYS A 242 -9.03 11.01 -6.14
C LYS A 242 -7.72 10.38 -6.52
N ILE A 243 -6.64 10.82 -5.89
CA ILE A 243 -5.32 10.22 -6.05
C ILE A 243 -5.27 8.93 -5.22
N ASP A 244 -5.28 7.79 -5.88
CA ASP A 244 -5.38 6.48 -5.23
C ASP A 244 -4.03 5.82 -4.96
N TYR A 245 -3.07 6.04 -5.86
CA TYR A 245 -1.80 5.33 -5.82
C TYR A 245 -0.65 6.21 -6.27
N VAL A 246 0.52 6.05 -5.64
CA VAL A 246 1.73 6.81 -5.96
C VAL A 246 2.94 5.89 -5.87
N MET A 247 3.81 5.98 -6.86
CA MET A 247 5.15 5.40 -6.89
C MET A 247 6.18 6.50 -7.15
N GLU A 248 7.32 6.42 -6.51
CA GLU A 248 8.38 7.40 -6.62
C GLU A 248 9.70 6.74 -6.98
N SER A 249 10.33 7.21 -8.06
CA SER A 249 11.73 6.95 -8.38
C SER A 249 12.56 8.23 -8.28
N THR A 250 13.85 8.15 -8.58
CA THR A 250 14.73 9.33 -8.56
C THR A 250 14.24 10.43 -9.50
N THR A 251 13.75 10.07 -10.68
CA THR A 251 13.38 11.03 -11.73
C THR A 251 11.87 11.21 -11.91
N LEU A 252 11.06 10.21 -11.52
CA LEU A 252 9.64 10.22 -11.79
C LEU A 252 8.80 10.02 -10.53
N ILE A 253 7.60 10.62 -10.54
CA ILE A 253 6.48 10.22 -9.69
C ILE A 253 5.38 9.74 -10.62
N ILE A 254 5.04 8.46 -10.53
CA ILE A 254 3.90 7.86 -11.21
C ILE A 254 2.75 7.80 -10.22
N PHE A 255 1.59 8.28 -10.64
CA PHE A 255 0.41 8.26 -9.79
C PHE A 255 -0.82 7.87 -10.59
N GLN A 256 -1.76 7.23 -9.91
CA GLN A 256 -3.06 6.88 -10.49
C GLN A 256 -4.16 7.62 -9.75
N PHE A 257 -5.14 8.07 -10.49
CA PHE A 257 -6.29 8.75 -9.94
C PHE A 257 -7.58 8.36 -10.67
N ARG A 258 -8.69 8.60 -10.00
CA ARG A 258 -10.03 8.40 -10.56
C ARG A 258 -10.75 9.72 -10.72
N GLN A 259 -11.47 9.82 -11.82
CA GLN A 259 -12.39 10.91 -12.10
C GLN A 259 -13.51 10.39 -13.01
N ARG A 260 -14.77 10.70 -12.68
CA ARG A 260 -15.95 10.27 -13.46
C ARG A 260 -16.01 8.75 -13.69
N GLY A 261 -15.66 7.97 -12.68
CA GLY A 261 -15.63 6.50 -12.79
C GLY A 261 -14.45 5.91 -13.58
N GLU A 262 -13.66 6.76 -14.23
CA GLU A 262 -12.53 6.35 -15.04
C GLU A 262 -11.20 6.44 -14.28
N VAL A 263 -10.27 5.58 -14.64
CA VAL A 263 -8.91 5.58 -14.10
C VAL A 263 -7.97 6.28 -15.07
N TYR A 264 -7.09 7.09 -14.52
CA TYR A 264 -6.03 7.81 -15.22
C TYR A 264 -4.70 7.53 -14.56
N THR A 265 -3.64 7.53 -15.37
CA THR A 265 -2.27 7.50 -14.90
C THR A 265 -1.59 8.82 -15.23
N GLY A 266 -0.95 9.41 -14.24
CA GLY A 266 -0.11 10.59 -14.37
C GLY A 266 1.36 10.25 -14.15
N ILE A 267 2.24 10.89 -14.89
CA ILE A 267 3.68 10.85 -14.74
C ILE A 267 4.18 12.28 -14.53
N TYR A 268 4.74 12.54 -13.37
CA TYR A 268 5.46 13.78 -13.11
C TYR A 268 6.95 13.54 -13.20
N ASN A 269 7.60 14.23 -14.13
CA ASN A 269 9.06 14.22 -14.27
C ASN A 269 9.65 15.31 -13.37
N LYS A 270 10.49 14.91 -12.40
CA LYS A 270 11.08 15.81 -11.39
C LYS A 270 12.08 16.78 -11.97
N ASP A 271 12.79 16.38 -13.04
CA ASP A 271 13.84 17.20 -13.66
C ASP A 271 13.24 18.31 -14.53
N THR A 272 12.24 17.95 -15.35
CA THR A 272 11.56 18.90 -16.25
C THR A 272 10.39 19.61 -15.60
N GLN A 273 9.89 19.12 -14.46
CA GLN A 273 8.68 19.58 -13.75
C GLN A 273 7.41 19.50 -14.63
N ILE A 274 7.39 18.61 -15.61
CA ILE A 274 6.25 18.40 -16.49
C ILE A 274 5.43 17.21 -16.01
N THR A 275 4.11 17.37 -16.00
CA THR A 275 3.15 16.29 -15.74
C THR A 275 2.48 15.89 -17.05
N GLN A 276 2.48 14.60 -17.35
CA GLN A 276 1.72 13.99 -18.44
C GLN A 276 0.62 13.12 -17.85
N ILE A 277 -0.55 13.09 -18.48
CA ILE A 277 -1.71 12.31 -18.02
C ILE A 277 -2.27 11.55 -19.20
N ALA A 278 -2.56 10.27 -18.98
CA ALA A 278 -3.25 9.39 -19.92
C ALA A 278 -4.41 8.66 -19.24
N LYS A 279 -5.42 8.31 -20.01
CA LYS A 279 -6.50 7.45 -19.53
C LYS A 279 -6.03 6.00 -19.50
N GLY A 280 -6.35 5.29 -18.43
CA GLY A 280 -5.99 3.89 -18.20
C GLY A 280 -4.88 3.71 -17.18
N GLN A 281 -4.49 2.45 -16.98
CA GLN A 281 -3.49 2.05 -15.99
C GLN A 281 -2.21 1.51 -16.61
N ASN A 282 -2.27 1.09 -17.86
CA ASN A 282 -1.20 0.38 -18.52
C ASN A 282 -0.31 1.34 -19.31
N PHE A 283 0.98 1.07 -19.32
CA PHE A 283 1.95 1.71 -20.17
C PHE A 283 2.15 0.88 -21.43
N VAL A 284 2.19 1.52 -22.59
CA VAL A 284 2.59 0.85 -23.82
C VAL A 284 4.06 0.46 -23.68
N ASN A 285 4.36 -0.79 -23.97
CA ASN A 285 5.73 -1.29 -24.01
C ASN A 285 6.25 -1.14 -25.44
N ASP A 286 6.98 -0.06 -25.70
CA ASP A 286 7.57 0.26 -26.99
C ASP A 286 9.07 -0.16 -27.11
N ILE A 287 9.59 -0.87 -26.12
CA ILE A 287 10.97 -1.34 -26.05
C ILE A 287 11.10 -2.68 -26.77
N ASP A 288 10.33 -3.67 -26.36
CA ASP A 288 10.36 -5.03 -26.91
C ASP A 288 9.01 -5.47 -27.49
N HIS A 289 8.02 -4.57 -27.47
CA HIS A 289 6.67 -4.80 -27.97
C HIS A 289 5.93 -5.97 -27.32
N PHE A 290 6.41 -6.42 -26.16
CA PHE A 290 5.71 -7.39 -25.36
C PHE A 290 4.49 -6.77 -24.66
N MET A 291 3.95 -7.40 -23.66
CA MET A 291 2.74 -6.97 -22.96
C MET A 291 2.82 -5.54 -22.42
N PRO A 292 1.69 -4.81 -22.38
CA PRO A 292 1.61 -3.54 -21.68
C PRO A 292 2.02 -3.68 -20.20
N LEU A 293 2.76 -2.71 -19.69
CA LEU A 293 3.22 -2.68 -18.30
C LEU A 293 2.21 -1.97 -17.40
N ASN A 294 1.99 -2.52 -16.20
CA ASN A 294 1.21 -1.88 -15.14
C ASN A 294 1.97 -1.96 -13.82
N PRO A 295 2.99 -1.12 -13.62
CA PRO A 295 3.87 -1.18 -12.45
C PRO A 295 3.09 -1.12 -11.14
N ARG A 296 3.45 -1.98 -10.19
CA ARG A 296 2.82 -2.09 -8.88
C ARG A 296 3.62 -1.46 -7.77
N ASN A 297 4.92 -1.38 -7.94
CA ASN A 297 5.81 -0.68 -7.01
C ASN A 297 7.09 -0.22 -7.73
N CYS A 298 7.86 0.61 -7.04
CA CYS A 298 9.20 0.98 -7.39
C CYS A 298 10.12 0.57 -6.24
N ASN A 299 11.18 -0.18 -6.52
CA ASN A 299 12.13 -0.61 -5.52
C ASN A 299 13.16 0.48 -5.18
N THR A 300 14.05 0.19 -4.23
CA THR A 300 15.11 1.11 -3.81
C THR A 300 16.13 1.41 -4.91
N ASP A 301 16.25 0.54 -5.91
CA ASP A 301 17.15 0.69 -7.05
C ASP A 301 16.49 1.44 -8.23
N ASN A 302 15.32 2.04 -8.00
CA ASN A 302 14.50 2.76 -8.99
C ASN A 302 13.97 1.89 -10.13
N GLU A 303 13.83 0.59 -9.91
CA GLU A 303 13.20 -0.31 -10.86
C GLU A 303 11.70 -0.37 -10.60
N TYR A 304 10.92 -0.23 -11.64
CA TYR A 304 9.48 -0.45 -11.59
C TYR A 304 9.17 -1.93 -11.75
N VAL A 305 8.34 -2.45 -10.86
CA VAL A 305 8.04 -3.88 -10.77
C VAL A 305 6.57 -4.12 -11.11
N ASP A 306 6.33 -4.98 -12.09
CA ASP A 306 5.01 -5.48 -12.43
C ASP A 306 4.90 -6.98 -12.13
N LEU A 307 3.68 -7.47 -11.91
CA LEU A 307 3.39 -8.87 -11.68
C LEU A 307 2.25 -9.31 -12.60
N VAL A 308 2.60 -10.12 -13.57
CA VAL A 308 1.66 -10.69 -14.52
C VAL A 308 1.48 -12.19 -14.24
N GLN A 309 0.25 -12.69 -14.28
CA GLN A 309 -0.02 -14.11 -14.12
C GLN A 309 0.43 -14.88 -15.37
N ALA A 310 0.96 -16.09 -15.18
CA ALA A 310 1.48 -16.88 -16.28
C ALA A 310 0.42 -17.20 -17.35
N ASN A 311 -0.83 -17.48 -16.95
CA ASN A 311 -1.92 -17.69 -17.90
C ASN A 311 -2.22 -16.45 -18.76
N THR A 312 -2.15 -15.25 -18.19
CA THR A 312 -2.32 -14.01 -18.94
C THR A 312 -1.20 -13.81 -19.98
N ILE A 313 0.02 -14.21 -19.63
CA ILE A 313 1.14 -14.19 -20.59
C ILE A 313 0.89 -15.16 -21.73
N LEU A 314 0.45 -16.39 -21.43
CA LEU A 314 0.16 -17.40 -22.43
C LEU A 314 -0.99 -16.97 -23.37
N GLU A 315 -2.07 -16.45 -22.83
CA GLU A 315 -3.21 -15.90 -23.59
C GLU A 315 -2.73 -14.77 -24.53
N TRP A 316 -1.90 -13.85 -24.02
CA TRP A 316 -1.37 -12.77 -24.83
C TRP A 316 -0.48 -13.26 -25.97
N MET A 317 0.37 -14.27 -25.72
CA MET A 317 1.23 -14.87 -26.74
C MET A 317 0.42 -15.61 -27.82
N GLU A 318 -0.72 -16.21 -27.46
CA GLU A 318 -1.62 -16.84 -28.42
C GLU A 318 -2.31 -15.81 -29.33
N GLU A 319 -2.65 -14.65 -28.79
CA GLU A 319 -3.28 -13.53 -29.53
C GLU A 319 -2.28 -12.75 -30.39
N HIS A 320 -0.99 -12.81 -30.07
CA HIS A 320 0.08 -12.08 -30.75
C HIS A 320 1.20 -13.06 -31.17
N PRO A 321 0.91 -14.00 -32.09
CA PRO A 321 1.95 -14.87 -32.62
C PRO A 321 2.97 -14.07 -33.40
N GLU A 322 4.28 -14.38 -33.21
CA GLU A 322 5.39 -13.76 -33.97
C GLU A 322 5.28 -14.02 -35.48
#